data_8dd4e0db66c53b217b22be6177c0747d
#
_entry.id   8dd4e0db66c53b217b22be6177c0747d
#
_cell.length_a   1.000
_cell.length_b   1.000
_cell.length_c   1.000
_cell.angle_alpha   90.00
_cell.angle_beta   90.00
_cell.angle_gamma   90.00
#
_symmetry.space_group_name_H-M   'P 1'
#
loop_
_entity.id
_entity.type
_entity.pdbx_description
1 polymer ?
#
loop_
_entity_poly.entity_id
_entity_poly.type
_entity_poly.pdbx_seq_one_letter_code
_entity_poly.pdbx_strand_id
1 'polypeptide(L)'
;NMKTEWDYTDLAEAYLKRPDYAQSAIDQMLEKAGVNKESKVCDVGAGAAHLTIKLAEAGLQVSAVEPNDAMRKNGINRTKKFSNVQWYEGVGEHTGMDADTFDLVTFGSSFNVCNRQEALIEVKRILKHNGWFACMWNHRDLNDPLQKEIEDILKSEIEHYSYGTRREDQTEV
;
A
#
# COMPACT_ATOMS: atom_id res chain seq x y z
N ASN A 1 19.95 0.12 -9.77
CA ASN A 1 19.44 1.04 -8.72
C ASN A 1 18.30 1.87 -9.28
N MET A 2 17.09 1.37 -9.10
CA MET A 2 15.93 2.19 -9.42
C MET A 2 15.71 3.16 -8.28
N LYS A 3 15.83 4.44 -8.59
CA LYS A 3 15.48 5.47 -7.63
C LYS A 3 14.00 5.72 -7.75
N THR A 4 13.33 5.83 -6.62
CA THR A 4 11.99 6.39 -6.61
C THR A 4 12.10 7.87 -6.98
N GLU A 5 11.03 8.41 -7.53
CA GLU A 5 10.96 9.84 -7.84
C GLU A 5 11.22 10.70 -6.60
N TRP A 6 10.89 10.19 -5.44
CA TRP A 6 11.08 10.84 -4.15
C TRP A 6 12.07 10.04 -3.30
N ASP A 7 13.04 10.73 -2.72
CA ASP A 7 13.94 10.13 -1.76
C ASP A 7 13.56 10.61 -0.36
N TYR A 8 13.10 9.69 0.46
CA TYR A 8 12.65 9.99 1.82
C TYR A 8 13.74 9.83 2.88
N THR A 9 14.98 9.53 2.49
CA THR A 9 16.03 9.26 3.47
C THR A 9 16.18 10.38 4.48
N ASP A 10 16.27 11.61 4.01
CA ASP A 10 16.43 12.79 4.88
C ASP A 10 15.16 13.22 5.59
N LEU A 11 14.01 12.66 5.17
CA LEU A 11 12.71 13.02 5.71
C LEU A 11 12.09 11.92 6.56
N ALA A 12 12.82 10.84 6.81
CA ALA A 12 12.27 9.69 7.50
C ALA A 12 11.64 10.03 8.85
N GLU A 13 12.32 10.83 9.66
CA GLU A 13 11.78 11.24 10.96
C GLU A 13 10.53 12.12 10.83
N ALA A 14 10.56 13.08 9.90
CA ALA A 14 9.41 13.93 9.65
C ALA A 14 8.22 13.11 9.13
N TYR A 15 8.51 12.11 8.32
CA TYR A 15 7.49 11.21 7.78
C TYR A 15 6.79 10.43 8.90
N LEU A 16 7.52 10.04 9.94
CA LEU A 16 6.93 9.34 11.09
C LEU A 16 5.87 10.15 11.82
N LYS A 17 5.90 11.47 11.67
CA LYS A 17 4.93 12.38 12.32
C LYS A 17 3.65 12.57 11.52
N ARG A 18 3.54 11.96 10.33
CA ARG A 18 2.33 12.08 9.53
C ARG A 18 1.17 11.35 10.22
N PRO A 19 -0.05 11.89 10.09
CA PRO A 19 -1.22 11.22 10.67
C PRO A 19 -1.40 9.82 10.10
N ASP A 20 -1.77 8.89 10.94
CA ASP A 20 -2.14 7.54 10.53
C ASP A 20 -3.40 7.56 9.68
N TYR A 21 -3.60 6.48 8.94
CA TYR A 21 -4.84 6.26 8.23
C TYR A 21 -5.98 6.04 9.22
N ALA A 22 -7.17 6.55 8.88
CA ALA A 22 -8.35 6.37 9.72
C ALA A 22 -8.71 4.89 9.83
N GLN A 23 -9.02 4.45 11.05
CA GLN A 23 -9.35 3.05 11.29
C GLN A 23 -10.58 2.61 10.49
N SER A 24 -11.59 3.47 10.37
CA SER A 24 -12.78 3.16 9.57
C SER A 24 -12.45 2.89 8.11
N ALA A 25 -11.50 3.64 7.55
CA ALA A 25 -11.06 3.43 6.16
C ALA A 25 -10.39 2.07 6.00
N ILE A 26 -9.56 1.69 6.96
CA ILE A 26 -8.91 0.38 6.95
C ILE A 26 -9.97 -0.72 7.03
N ASP A 27 -10.92 -0.60 7.96
CA ASP A 27 -11.97 -1.60 8.15
C ASP A 27 -12.80 -1.78 6.89
N GLN A 28 -13.18 -0.69 6.23
CA GLN A 28 -13.93 -0.74 4.98
C GLN A 28 -13.15 -1.43 3.85
N MET A 29 -11.86 -1.10 3.75
CA MET A 29 -11.01 -1.70 2.73
C MET A 29 -10.94 -3.22 2.93
N LEU A 30 -10.69 -3.67 4.15
CA LEU A 30 -10.58 -5.09 4.45
C LEU A 30 -11.89 -5.82 4.20
N GLU A 31 -13.01 -5.21 4.55
CA GLU A 31 -14.33 -5.78 4.32
C GLU A 31 -14.62 -5.93 2.82
N LYS A 32 -14.36 -4.88 2.05
CA LYS A 32 -14.56 -4.92 0.60
C LYS A 32 -13.67 -5.96 -0.08
N ALA A 33 -12.44 -6.07 0.38
CA ALA A 33 -11.50 -7.06 -0.16
C ALA A 33 -11.82 -8.49 0.27
N GLY A 34 -12.67 -8.66 1.28
CA GLY A 34 -13.05 -9.98 1.77
C GLY A 34 -11.89 -10.73 2.43
N VAL A 35 -10.94 -10.00 3.00
CA VAL A 35 -9.74 -10.61 3.60
C VAL A 35 -9.93 -10.84 5.10
N ASN A 36 -9.19 -11.79 5.62
CA ASN A 36 -9.24 -12.19 7.02
C ASN A 36 -7.82 -12.48 7.53
N LYS A 37 -7.71 -13.03 8.74
CA LYS A 37 -6.42 -13.30 9.39
C LYS A 37 -5.50 -14.22 8.60
N GLU A 38 -6.03 -15.08 7.76
CA GLU A 38 -5.22 -16.00 6.95
C GLU A 38 -4.77 -15.37 5.64
N SER A 39 -5.32 -14.23 5.28
CA SER A 39 -5.04 -13.60 4.00
C SER A 39 -3.64 -12.99 3.95
N LYS A 40 -3.06 -13.02 2.75
CA LYS A 40 -1.74 -12.43 2.49
C LYS A 40 -1.91 -11.08 1.83
N VAL A 41 -1.24 -10.08 2.38
CA VAL A 41 -1.23 -8.74 1.81
C VAL A 41 0.19 -8.30 1.53
N CYS A 42 0.39 -7.64 0.41
CA CYS A 42 1.63 -6.95 0.09
C CYS A 42 1.39 -5.44 0.20
N ASP A 43 2.09 -4.80 1.13
CA ASP A 43 2.00 -3.35 1.32
C ASP A 43 3.20 -2.72 0.61
N VAL A 44 2.94 -2.10 -0.53
CA VAL A 44 3.98 -1.59 -1.42
C VAL A 44 4.24 -0.12 -1.14
N GLY A 45 5.53 0.22 -1.03
CA GLY A 45 5.92 1.56 -0.60
C GLY A 45 5.55 1.78 0.85
N ALA A 46 5.84 0.78 1.68
CA ALA A 46 5.37 0.73 3.07
C ALA A 46 5.94 1.84 3.96
N GLY A 47 7.05 2.44 3.56
CA GLY A 47 7.66 3.56 4.29
C GLY A 47 7.99 3.21 5.72
N ALA A 48 7.53 4.03 6.63
CA ALA A 48 7.73 3.83 8.07
C ALA A 48 6.61 3.02 8.72
N ALA A 49 5.87 2.25 7.94
CA ALA A 49 4.90 1.26 8.41
C ALA A 49 3.56 1.81 8.92
N HIS A 50 3.14 3.01 8.52
CA HIS A 50 1.85 3.54 8.97
C HIS A 50 0.69 2.64 8.58
N LEU A 51 0.60 2.24 7.33
CA LEU A 51 -0.43 1.31 6.88
C LEU A 51 -0.10 -0.13 7.30
N THR A 52 1.17 -0.50 7.22
CA THR A 52 1.64 -1.83 7.58
C THR A 52 1.17 -2.25 8.98
N ILE A 53 1.30 -1.34 9.94
CA ILE A 53 0.88 -1.60 11.34
C ILE A 53 -0.62 -1.90 11.40
N LYS A 54 -1.44 -1.13 10.69
CA LYS A 54 -2.90 -1.34 10.67
C LYS A 54 -3.26 -2.70 10.09
N LEU A 55 -2.58 -3.10 9.03
CA LEU A 55 -2.79 -4.41 8.41
C LEU A 55 -2.35 -5.53 9.35
N ALA A 56 -1.22 -5.34 10.03
CA ALA A 56 -0.71 -6.32 10.99
C ALA A 56 -1.64 -6.48 12.19
N GLU A 57 -2.18 -5.36 12.70
CA GLU A 57 -3.13 -5.36 13.81
C GLU A 57 -4.41 -6.10 13.44
N ALA A 58 -4.81 -6.06 12.18
CA ALA A 58 -5.96 -6.81 11.68
C ALA A 58 -5.66 -8.32 11.54
N GLY A 59 -4.42 -8.72 11.75
CA GLY A 59 -4.03 -10.14 11.74
C GLY A 59 -3.62 -10.69 10.38
N LEU A 60 -3.50 -9.86 9.37
CA LEU A 60 -3.09 -10.29 8.03
C LEU A 60 -1.62 -10.71 8.01
N GLN A 61 -1.27 -11.55 7.04
CA GLN A 61 0.12 -11.92 6.78
C GLN A 61 0.71 -10.86 5.84
N VAL A 62 1.55 -9.97 6.38
CA VAL A 62 1.99 -8.77 5.66
C VAL A 62 3.41 -8.92 5.13
N SER A 63 3.54 -8.71 3.82
CA SER A 63 4.85 -8.50 3.19
C SER A 63 4.96 -7.02 2.86
N ALA A 64 5.85 -6.32 3.56
CA ALA A 64 6.05 -4.89 3.39
C ALA A 64 7.24 -4.65 2.46
N VAL A 65 7.04 -3.87 1.42
CA VAL A 65 8.06 -3.60 0.40
C VAL A 65 8.38 -2.11 0.44
N GLU A 66 9.66 -1.77 0.63
CA GLU A 66 10.10 -0.39 0.73
C GLU A 66 11.51 -0.23 0.16
N PRO A 67 11.73 0.66 -0.83
CA PRO A 67 13.04 0.82 -1.44
C PRO A 67 14.02 1.64 -0.61
N ASN A 68 13.53 2.59 0.18
CA ASN A 68 14.41 3.49 0.94
C ASN A 68 14.89 2.82 2.22
N ASP A 69 16.20 2.72 2.39
CA ASP A 69 16.81 2.02 3.52
C ASP A 69 16.43 2.63 4.87
N ALA A 70 16.44 3.95 4.98
CA ALA A 70 16.12 4.63 6.24
C ALA A 70 14.66 4.43 6.62
N MET A 71 13.76 4.53 5.67
CA MET A 71 12.33 4.30 5.88
C MET A 71 12.08 2.86 6.27
N ARG A 72 12.68 1.92 5.55
CA ARG A 72 12.51 0.50 5.82
C ARG A 72 13.03 0.14 7.21
N LYS A 73 14.17 0.69 7.61
CA LYS A 73 14.72 0.47 8.95
C LYS A 73 13.76 0.94 10.02
N ASN A 74 13.17 2.11 9.85
CA ASN A 74 12.17 2.63 10.78
C ASN A 74 10.94 1.73 10.81
N GLY A 75 10.48 1.26 9.65
CA GLY A 75 9.36 0.35 9.55
C GLY A 75 9.60 -0.97 10.26
N ILE A 76 10.78 -1.54 10.03
CA ILE A 76 11.19 -2.79 10.71
C ILE A 76 11.15 -2.59 12.22
N ASN A 77 11.73 -1.51 12.71
CA ASN A 77 11.77 -1.23 14.14
C ASN A 77 10.36 -1.07 14.73
N ARG A 78 9.49 -0.38 14.01
CA ARG A 78 8.12 -0.14 14.48
C ARG A 78 7.22 -1.38 14.42
N THR A 79 7.58 -2.37 13.64
CA THR A 79 6.78 -3.59 13.47
C THR A 79 7.42 -4.83 14.08
N LYS A 80 8.52 -4.69 14.79
CA LYS A 80 9.27 -5.84 15.32
C LYS A 80 8.47 -6.71 16.30
N LYS A 81 7.42 -6.16 16.91
CA LYS A 81 6.53 -6.91 17.81
C LYS A 81 5.54 -7.81 17.05
N PHE A 82 5.39 -7.59 15.75
CA PHE A 82 4.45 -8.35 14.95
C PHE A 82 5.15 -9.52 14.26
N SER A 83 4.78 -10.73 14.60
CA SER A 83 5.33 -11.93 13.95
C SER A 83 4.79 -12.13 12.54
N ASN A 84 3.72 -11.43 12.20
CA ASN A 84 3.03 -11.54 10.90
C ASN A 84 3.46 -10.47 9.89
N VAL A 85 4.58 -9.80 10.10
CA VAL A 85 5.13 -8.80 9.17
C VAL A 85 6.53 -9.20 8.76
N GLN A 86 6.80 -9.18 7.45
CA GLN A 86 8.14 -9.35 6.89
C GLN A 86 8.44 -8.22 5.93
N TRP A 87 9.69 -7.79 5.89
CA TRP A 87 10.12 -6.64 5.09
C TRP A 87 11.04 -7.05 3.95
N TYR A 88 10.90 -6.34 2.85
CA TYR A 88 11.69 -6.57 1.63
C TYR A 88 12.06 -5.25 1.00
N GLU A 89 13.22 -5.22 0.35
CA GLU A 89 13.61 -4.09 -0.48
C GLU A 89 13.01 -4.26 -1.87
N GLY A 90 12.35 -3.23 -2.38
CA GLY A 90 11.75 -3.25 -3.70
C GLY A 90 10.97 -1.98 -3.97
N VAL A 91 10.56 -1.82 -5.22
CA VAL A 91 9.77 -0.69 -5.68
C VAL A 91 8.44 -1.18 -6.25
N GLY A 92 7.50 -0.25 -6.44
CA GLY A 92 6.18 -0.60 -6.96
C GLY A 92 6.23 -1.27 -8.33
N GLU A 93 7.17 -0.85 -9.18
CA GLU A 93 7.35 -1.40 -10.51
C GLU A 93 8.00 -2.79 -10.49
N HIS A 94 8.69 -3.12 -9.40
CA HIS A 94 9.43 -4.36 -9.27
C HIS A 94 9.57 -4.72 -7.79
N THR A 95 8.59 -5.45 -7.28
CA THR A 95 8.51 -5.76 -5.85
C THR A 95 9.44 -6.89 -5.41
N GLY A 96 9.80 -7.76 -6.33
CA GLY A 96 10.52 -8.99 -6.00
C GLY A 96 9.65 -10.09 -5.41
N MET A 97 8.34 -9.88 -5.32
CA MET A 97 7.41 -10.87 -4.78
C MET A 97 7.03 -11.89 -5.85
N ASP A 98 6.61 -13.07 -5.40
CA ASP A 98 6.18 -14.14 -6.30
C ASP A 98 4.84 -13.80 -6.95
N ALA A 99 4.63 -14.36 -8.14
CA ALA A 99 3.35 -14.23 -8.85
C ALA A 99 2.23 -14.97 -8.12
N ASP A 100 1.00 -14.50 -8.30
CA ASP A 100 -0.22 -15.17 -7.83
C ASP A 100 -0.17 -15.52 -6.33
N THR A 101 0.32 -14.61 -5.51
CA THR A 101 0.58 -14.88 -4.10
C THR A 101 -0.35 -14.16 -3.15
N PHE A 102 -0.77 -12.94 -3.49
CA PHE A 102 -1.44 -12.07 -2.54
C PHE A 102 -2.94 -11.98 -2.77
N ASP A 103 -3.67 -11.96 -1.66
CA ASP A 103 -5.12 -11.72 -1.66
C ASP A 103 -5.43 -10.24 -1.78
N LEU A 104 -4.50 -9.41 -1.31
CA LEU A 104 -4.64 -7.96 -1.31
C LEU A 104 -3.26 -7.33 -1.55
N VAL A 105 -3.22 -6.32 -2.39
CA VAL A 105 -2.05 -5.46 -2.55
C VAL A 105 -2.47 -4.05 -2.21
N THR A 106 -1.73 -3.41 -1.31
CA THR A 106 -2.02 -2.04 -0.89
C THR A 106 -0.88 -1.11 -1.28
N PHE A 107 -1.24 0.07 -1.68
CA PHE A 107 -0.35 1.21 -1.75
C PHE A 107 -0.92 2.28 -0.83
N GLY A 108 -0.11 2.79 0.06
CA GLY A 108 -0.45 3.99 0.79
C GLY A 108 -0.32 5.19 -0.15
N SER A 109 0.21 6.28 0.35
CA SER A 109 0.40 7.47 -0.49
C SER A 109 1.55 7.33 -1.50
N SER A 110 2.17 6.17 -1.58
CA SER A 110 3.37 5.95 -2.40
C SER A 110 3.07 5.69 -3.89
N PHE A 111 1.83 5.42 -4.26
CA PHE A 111 1.53 5.04 -5.63
C PHE A 111 1.86 6.14 -6.63
N ASN A 112 1.74 7.40 -6.22
CA ASN A 112 2.03 8.54 -7.08
C ASN A 112 3.53 8.78 -7.34
N VAL A 113 4.42 8.10 -6.62
CA VAL A 113 5.88 8.20 -6.86
C VAL A 113 6.41 7.07 -7.74
N CYS A 114 5.52 6.19 -8.19
CA CYS A 114 5.86 5.08 -9.08
C CYS A 114 5.53 5.43 -10.52
N ASN A 115 6.11 4.69 -11.47
CA ASN A 115 5.53 4.60 -12.81
C ASN A 115 4.25 3.79 -12.67
N ARG A 116 3.12 4.45 -12.77
CA ARG A 116 1.83 3.85 -12.42
C ARG A 116 1.45 2.67 -13.29
N GLN A 117 1.72 2.75 -14.59
CA GLN A 117 1.40 1.63 -15.49
C GLN A 117 2.25 0.40 -15.18
N GLU A 118 3.55 0.59 -15.00
CA GLU A 118 4.43 -0.51 -14.64
C GLU A 118 4.09 -1.09 -13.28
N ALA A 119 3.75 -0.23 -12.31
CA ALA A 119 3.35 -0.68 -10.99
C ALA A 119 2.06 -1.51 -11.05
N LEU A 120 1.11 -1.14 -11.90
CA LEU A 120 -0.13 -1.91 -12.05
C LEU A 120 0.10 -3.26 -12.71
N ILE A 121 1.02 -3.34 -13.64
CA ILE A 121 1.42 -4.62 -14.23
C ILE A 121 2.00 -5.52 -13.15
N GLU A 122 2.85 -4.96 -12.30
CA GLU A 122 3.45 -5.71 -11.20
C GLU A 122 2.39 -6.15 -10.18
N VAL A 123 1.47 -5.28 -9.81
CA VAL A 123 0.36 -5.61 -8.93
C VAL A 123 -0.44 -6.79 -9.49
N LYS A 124 -0.79 -6.72 -10.77
CA LYS A 124 -1.54 -7.78 -11.42
C LYS A 124 -0.78 -9.10 -11.41
N ARG A 125 0.54 -9.04 -11.57
CA ARG A 125 1.39 -10.23 -11.54
C ARG A 125 1.38 -10.93 -10.17
N ILE A 126 1.48 -10.15 -9.08
CA ILE A 126 1.61 -10.71 -7.73
C ILE A 126 0.27 -11.01 -7.05
N LEU A 127 -0.83 -10.45 -7.54
CA LEU A 127 -2.17 -10.74 -7.03
C LEU A 127 -2.63 -12.13 -7.47
N LYS A 128 -3.28 -12.82 -6.57
CA LYS A 128 -4.05 -14.01 -6.93
C LYS A 128 -5.22 -13.61 -7.82
N HIS A 129 -5.74 -14.56 -8.59
CA HIS A 129 -7.01 -14.39 -9.28
C HIS A 129 -8.07 -14.06 -8.21
N ASN A 130 -8.88 -13.04 -8.45
CA ASN A 130 -9.84 -12.49 -7.48
C ASN A 130 -9.20 -11.73 -6.31
N GLY A 131 -7.90 -11.46 -6.37
CA GLY A 131 -7.27 -10.58 -5.40
C GLY A 131 -7.70 -9.13 -5.58
N TRP A 132 -7.51 -8.33 -4.55
CA TRP A 132 -7.92 -6.93 -4.54
C TRP A 132 -6.71 -6.01 -4.49
N PHE A 133 -6.84 -4.88 -5.16
CA PHE A 133 -5.88 -3.80 -5.11
C PHE A 133 -6.52 -2.59 -4.46
N ALA A 134 -5.81 -1.97 -3.51
CA ALA A 134 -6.30 -0.80 -2.81
C ALA A 134 -5.24 0.28 -2.75
N CYS A 135 -5.61 1.49 -3.15
CA CYS A 135 -4.81 2.69 -2.92
C CYS A 135 -5.40 3.44 -1.74
N MET A 136 -4.56 3.68 -0.74
CA MET A 136 -4.96 4.42 0.45
C MET A 136 -4.32 5.81 0.40
N TRP A 137 -5.14 6.84 0.48
CA TRP A 137 -4.69 8.22 0.37
C TRP A 137 -4.78 8.93 1.71
N ASN A 138 -3.85 9.82 1.96
CA ASN A 138 -3.98 10.80 3.02
C ASN A 138 -5.09 11.78 2.70
N HIS A 139 -5.62 12.42 3.74
CA HIS A 139 -6.67 13.42 3.59
C HIS A 139 -6.32 14.50 2.58
N ARG A 140 -5.06 14.90 2.53
CA ARG A 140 -4.56 15.93 1.61
C ARG A 140 -4.67 15.57 0.15
N ASP A 141 -4.71 14.30 -0.16
CA ASP A 141 -4.63 13.82 -1.54
C ASP A 141 -6.00 13.69 -2.20
N LEU A 142 -7.08 13.96 -1.46
CA LEU A 142 -8.45 13.71 -1.94
C LEU A 142 -8.83 14.52 -3.18
N ASN A 143 -8.29 15.70 -3.32
CA ASN A 143 -8.60 16.60 -4.44
C ASN A 143 -7.48 16.69 -5.47
N ASP A 144 -6.50 15.80 -5.40
CA ASP A 144 -5.39 15.81 -6.33
C ASP A 144 -5.88 15.32 -7.71
N PRO A 145 -5.69 16.12 -8.79
CA PRO A 145 -6.05 15.68 -10.15
C PRO A 145 -5.39 14.36 -10.55
N LEU A 146 -4.22 14.09 -10.04
CA LEU A 146 -3.50 12.84 -10.27
C LEU A 146 -4.30 11.63 -9.81
N GLN A 147 -5.09 11.79 -8.76
CA GLN A 147 -5.90 10.73 -8.19
C GLN A 147 -6.93 10.20 -9.20
N LYS A 148 -7.54 11.09 -9.96
CA LYS A 148 -8.49 10.70 -11.00
C LYS A 148 -7.80 9.93 -12.13
N GLU A 149 -6.62 10.38 -12.53
CA GLU A 149 -5.83 9.69 -13.55
C GLU A 149 -5.51 8.25 -13.10
N ILE A 150 -5.10 8.09 -11.86
CA ILE A 150 -4.80 6.79 -11.29
C ILE A 150 -6.05 5.92 -11.27
N GLU A 151 -7.17 6.47 -10.87
CA GLU A 151 -8.44 5.74 -10.83
C GLU A 151 -8.84 5.23 -12.23
N ASP A 152 -8.67 6.06 -13.25
CA ASP A 152 -8.99 5.68 -14.63
C ASP A 152 -8.09 4.53 -15.10
N ILE A 153 -6.80 4.57 -14.77
CA ILE A 153 -5.86 3.50 -15.09
C ILE A 153 -6.25 2.22 -14.37
N LEU A 154 -6.58 2.31 -13.09
CA LEU A 154 -6.96 1.15 -12.28
C LEU A 154 -8.20 0.47 -12.82
N LYS A 155 -9.19 1.22 -13.22
CA LYS A 155 -10.43 0.67 -13.77
C LYS A 155 -10.20 -0.08 -15.08
N SER A 156 -9.18 0.32 -15.85
CA SER A 156 -8.88 -0.34 -17.12
C SER A 156 -7.97 -1.55 -16.98
N GLU A 157 -7.15 -1.62 -15.92
CA GLU A 157 -6.09 -2.64 -15.79
C GLU A 157 -6.36 -3.66 -14.69
N ILE A 158 -7.14 -3.32 -13.67
CA ILE A 158 -7.35 -4.17 -12.50
C ILE A 158 -8.83 -4.51 -12.39
N GLU A 159 -9.13 -5.80 -12.36
CA GLU A 159 -10.50 -6.29 -12.30
C GLU A 159 -11.18 -5.94 -10.99
N HIS A 160 -10.49 -6.11 -9.87
CA HIS A 160 -11.02 -5.82 -8.54
C HIS A 160 -10.28 -4.63 -7.94
N TYR A 161 -10.80 -3.47 -8.20
CA TYR A 161 -10.19 -2.25 -7.74
C TYR A 161 -10.96 -1.66 -6.55
N SER A 162 -10.23 -1.40 -5.48
CA SER A 162 -10.76 -0.66 -4.35
C SER A 162 -9.97 0.63 -4.18
N TYR A 163 -10.61 1.73 -4.41
CA TYR A 163 -9.99 3.04 -4.47
C TYR A 163 -10.15 3.79 -3.16
N GLY A 164 -9.02 4.16 -2.56
CA GLY A 164 -8.97 5.09 -1.45
C GLY A 164 -10.15 5.05 -0.48
N THR A 165 -10.27 4.01 0.32
CA THR A 165 -11.41 3.83 1.21
C THR A 165 -11.77 5.09 1.99
N ARG A 166 -10.77 5.87 2.36
CA ARG A 166 -10.98 7.12 3.04
C ARG A 166 -11.74 8.14 2.20
N ARG A 167 -11.44 8.17 0.90
CA ARG A 167 -12.20 9.01 -0.02
C ARG A 167 -13.64 8.56 -0.12
N GLU A 168 -13.87 7.27 -0.16
CA GLU A 168 -15.23 6.74 -0.19
C GLU A 168 -16.02 7.16 1.03
N ASP A 169 -15.39 7.13 2.20
CA ASP A 169 -16.01 7.61 3.42
C ASP A 169 -16.51 9.03 3.31
N GLN A 170 -15.85 9.84 2.50
CA GLN A 170 -16.19 11.24 2.36
C GLN A 170 -17.13 11.52 1.19
N THR A 171 -17.11 10.69 0.19
CA THR A 171 -17.91 10.90 -1.01
C THR A 171 -19.32 10.33 -0.91
N GLU A 172 -19.54 9.46 -0.01
CA GLU A 172 -20.87 8.91 0.24
C GLU A 172 -21.74 9.82 1.10
N VAL A 173 -21.19 10.93 1.41
CA VAL A 173 -21.88 11.97 2.15
C VAL A 173 -22.88 12.69 1.26
#